data_6938284acdaaae8ff961ce5199702a5e
#
_entry.id   6938284acdaaae8ff961ce5199702a5e
#
_cell.length_a   1.000
_cell.length_b   1.000
_cell.length_c   1.000
_cell.angle_alpha   90.00
_cell.angle_beta   90.00
_cell.angle_gamma   90.00
#
_symmetry.space_group_name_H-M   'P 1'
#
loop_
_entity.id
_entity.type
_entity.pdbx_description
1 polymer ?
#
loop_
_entity_poly.entity_id
_entity_poly.type
_entity_poly.pdbx_seq_one_letter_code
_entity_poly.pdbx_strand_id
1 'polypeptide(L)'
;MKRLFIIYQGRVQGVGFRYFVYRAAYLMKLTGHVRNMDNGNVEVEVQGPDDHISVFLDTVKGGNGYSRIENYSMKEIPLKPNEKSFDITY
;
A
#
# COMPACT_ATOMS: atom_id res chain seq x y z
N MET A 1 -14.96 -5.38 -5.94
CA MET A 1 -14.37 -4.52 -4.90
C MET A 1 -13.85 -5.36 -3.75
N LYS A 2 -12.66 -5.05 -3.27
CA LYS A 2 -12.08 -5.76 -2.11
C LYS A 2 -11.17 -4.83 -1.32
N ARG A 3 -10.80 -5.29 -0.12
CA ARG A 3 -9.85 -4.60 0.76
C ARG A 3 -8.73 -5.57 1.13
N LEU A 4 -7.48 -5.12 0.99
CA LEU A 4 -6.31 -5.92 1.34
C LEU A 4 -5.55 -5.25 2.48
N PHE A 5 -5.02 -6.09 3.36
CA PHE A 5 -4.06 -5.71 4.39
C PHE A 5 -2.70 -6.29 3.99
N ILE A 6 -1.71 -5.43 3.84
CA ILE A 6 -0.40 -5.83 3.30
C ILE A 6 0.69 -5.34 4.22
N ILE A 7 1.66 -6.19 4.51
CA ILE A 7 2.90 -5.82 5.21
C ILE A 7 4.05 -6.00 4.23
N TYR A 8 4.78 -4.93 3.95
CA TYR A 8 5.99 -4.97 3.15
C TYR A 8 7.21 -4.97 4.06
N GLN A 9 8.17 -5.84 3.76
CA GLN A 9 9.43 -5.99 4.49
C GLN A 9 10.61 -5.71 3.56
N GLY A 10 11.69 -5.16 4.12
CA GLY A 10 12.89 -4.88 3.37
C GLY A 10 13.34 -3.45 3.58
N ARG A 11 13.97 -2.87 2.56
CA ARG A 11 14.36 -1.46 2.59
C ARG A 11 13.19 -0.60 2.12
N VAL A 12 12.27 -0.34 3.04
CA VAL A 12 10.98 0.32 2.75
C VAL A 12 10.74 1.57 3.60
N GLN A 13 11.63 1.89 4.56
CA GLN A 13 11.55 3.11 5.34
C GLN A 13 12.73 4.02 5.02
N GLY A 14 12.51 5.34 5.06
CA GLY A 14 13.55 6.31 4.79
C GLY A 14 13.95 6.43 3.32
N VAL A 15 13.15 5.88 2.40
CA VAL A 15 13.44 5.83 0.97
C VAL A 15 12.28 6.35 0.11
N GLY A 16 11.33 7.08 0.73
CA GLY A 16 10.17 7.64 0.01
C GLY A 16 9.10 6.62 -0.34
N PHE A 17 9.13 5.44 0.26
CA PHE A 17 8.23 4.35 -0.10
C PHE A 17 6.76 4.67 0.24
N ARG A 18 6.48 5.30 1.39
CA ARG A 18 5.11 5.67 1.76
C ARG A 18 4.49 6.61 0.73
N TYR A 19 5.24 7.62 0.28
CA TYR A 19 4.75 8.54 -0.74
C TYR A 19 4.52 7.83 -2.07
N PHE A 20 5.40 6.93 -2.44
CA PHE A 20 5.28 6.13 -3.66
C PHE A 20 4.01 5.27 -3.64
N VAL A 21 3.74 4.59 -2.52
CA VAL A 21 2.51 3.81 -2.32
C VAL A 21 1.27 4.71 -2.39
N TYR A 22 1.31 5.85 -1.70
CA TYR A 22 0.23 6.83 -1.72
C TYR A 22 -0.09 7.25 -3.17
N ARG A 23 0.93 7.60 -3.93
CA ARG A 23 0.74 8.06 -5.31
C ARG A 23 0.16 6.96 -6.20
N ALA A 24 0.64 5.74 -6.05
CA ALA A 24 0.10 4.60 -6.80
C ALA A 24 -1.39 4.38 -6.49
N ALA A 25 -1.77 4.46 -5.21
CA ALA A 25 -3.16 4.35 -4.80
C ALA A 25 -4.01 5.51 -5.32
N TYR A 26 -3.49 6.72 -5.24
CA TYR A 26 -4.18 7.91 -5.71
C TYR A 26 -4.50 7.83 -7.22
N LEU A 27 -3.50 7.43 -8.02
CA LEU A 27 -3.68 7.32 -9.48
C LEU A 27 -4.71 6.26 -9.85
N MET A 28 -4.85 5.22 -9.05
CA MET A 28 -5.82 4.16 -9.26
C MET A 28 -7.15 4.41 -8.53
N LYS A 29 -7.30 5.58 -7.91
CA LYS A 29 -8.52 5.97 -7.18
C LYS A 29 -8.91 4.99 -6.08
N LEU A 30 -7.90 4.47 -5.39
CA LEU A 30 -8.10 3.56 -4.27
C LEU A 30 -8.16 4.32 -2.95
N THR A 31 -8.74 3.71 -1.93
CA THR A 31 -8.81 4.26 -0.58
C THR A 31 -8.04 3.38 0.39
N GLY A 32 -7.71 3.91 1.56
CA GLY A 32 -6.97 3.19 2.58
C GLY A 32 -5.90 4.03 3.25
N HIS A 33 -4.80 3.37 3.63
CA HIS A 33 -3.69 4.07 4.26
C HIS A 33 -2.37 3.32 4.09
N VAL A 34 -1.27 4.05 4.29
CA VAL A 34 0.07 3.50 4.39
C VAL A 34 0.77 4.12 5.58
N ARG A 35 1.46 3.32 6.39
CA ARG A 35 2.22 3.80 7.54
C ARG A 35 3.46 2.97 7.79
N ASN A 36 4.49 3.60 8.35
CA ASN A 36 5.66 2.89 8.86
C ASN A 36 5.31 2.18 10.16
N MET A 37 5.82 0.97 10.31
CA MET A 37 5.72 0.22 11.56
C MET A 37 7.03 0.38 12.35
N ASP A 38 6.95 0.20 13.66
CA ASP A 38 8.13 0.36 14.55
C ASP A 38 9.24 -0.64 14.24
N ASN A 39 8.89 -1.80 13.67
CA ASN A 39 9.86 -2.85 13.35
C ASN A 39 10.56 -2.66 11.99
N GLY A 40 10.34 -1.54 11.31
CA GLY A 40 10.96 -1.25 10.02
C GLY A 40 10.12 -1.64 8.81
N ASN A 41 9.03 -2.35 9.01
CA ASN A 41 8.11 -2.72 7.94
C ASN A 41 7.17 -1.56 7.59
N VAL A 42 6.44 -1.70 6.48
CA VAL A 42 5.42 -0.74 6.06
C VAL A 42 4.09 -1.49 5.95
N GLU A 43 3.06 -0.94 6.59
CA GLU A 43 1.71 -1.46 6.55
C GLU A 43 0.89 -0.70 5.53
N VAL A 44 0.13 -1.43 4.71
CA VAL A 44 -0.81 -0.85 3.75
C VAL A 44 -2.16 -1.51 3.92
N GLU A 45 -3.22 -0.70 3.99
CA GLU A 45 -4.58 -1.17 3.72
C GLU A 45 -5.05 -0.46 2.46
N VAL A 46 -5.61 -1.21 1.52
CA VAL A 46 -6.02 -0.65 0.24
C VAL A 46 -7.34 -1.26 -0.19
N GLN A 47 -8.26 -0.41 -0.68
CA GLN A 47 -9.60 -0.81 -1.05
C GLN A 47 -10.00 -0.20 -2.39
N GLY A 48 -10.66 -0.98 -3.22
CA GLY A 48 -11.20 -0.53 -4.47
C GLY A 48 -11.54 -1.67 -5.42
N PRO A 49 -11.81 -1.35 -6.69
CA PRO A 49 -12.08 -2.37 -7.72
C PRO A 49 -10.91 -3.33 -7.89
N ASP A 50 -11.19 -4.59 -8.15
CA ASP A 50 -10.17 -5.64 -8.21
C ASP A 50 -9.11 -5.36 -9.27
N ASP A 51 -9.50 -4.86 -10.45
CA ASP A 51 -8.56 -4.53 -11.53
C ASP A 51 -7.66 -3.35 -11.16
N HIS A 52 -8.19 -2.34 -10.44
CA HIS A 52 -7.40 -1.22 -9.96
C HIS A 52 -6.39 -1.65 -8.90
N ILE A 53 -6.80 -2.53 -8.00
CA ILE A 53 -5.90 -3.08 -6.98
C ILE A 53 -4.77 -3.87 -7.65
N SER A 54 -5.07 -4.65 -8.68
CA SER A 54 -4.07 -5.42 -9.40
C SER A 54 -2.97 -4.52 -9.99
N VAL A 55 -3.35 -3.42 -10.62
CA VAL A 55 -2.39 -2.44 -11.16
C VAL A 55 -1.58 -1.79 -10.04
N PHE A 56 -2.24 -1.44 -8.95
CA PHE A 56 -1.56 -0.88 -7.76
C PHE A 56 -0.49 -1.82 -7.24
N LEU A 57 -0.83 -3.10 -7.06
CA LEU A 57 0.11 -4.10 -6.54
C LEU A 57 1.34 -4.26 -7.45
N ASP A 58 1.12 -4.31 -8.75
CA ASP A 58 2.21 -4.41 -9.72
C ASP A 58 3.11 -3.18 -9.68
N THR A 59 2.52 -2.00 -9.57
CA THR A 59 3.27 -0.74 -9.49
C THR A 59 4.14 -0.70 -8.24
N VAL A 60 3.57 -1.05 -7.08
CA VAL A 60 4.31 -1.04 -5.81
C VAL A 60 5.43 -2.07 -5.82
N LYS A 61 5.17 -3.24 -6.38
CA LYS A 61 6.16 -4.32 -6.48
C LYS A 61 7.39 -3.88 -7.29
N GLY A 62 7.20 -3.04 -8.29
CA GLY A 62 8.30 -2.52 -9.10
C GLY A 62 9.22 -1.58 -8.35
N GLY A 63 8.76 -1.01 -7.24
CA GLY A 63 9.54 -0.10 -6.41
C GLY A 63 9.70 1.28 -7.03
N ASN A 64 10.29 2.19 -6.25
CA ASN A 64 10.50 3.59 -6.65
C ASN A 64 11.97 3.88 -7.04
N GLY A 65 12.79 2.84 -7.22
CA GLY A 65 14.20 2.99 -7.52
C GLY A 65 15.10 3.08 -6.29
N TYR A 66 14.55 3.35 -5.12
CA TYR A 66 15.29 3.48 -3.86
C TYR A 66 14.87 2.44 -2.83
N SER A 67 13.64 1.93 -2.92
CA SER A 67 13.12 0.90 -2.05
C SER A 67 13.48 -0.49 -2.56
N ARG A 68 13.53 -1.45 -1.63
CA ARG A 68 13.72 -2.86 -1.97
C ARG A 68 12.79 -3.70 -1.11
N ILE A 69 11.79 -4.30 -1.75
CA ILE A 69 10.87 -5.22 -1.09
C ILE A 69 11.51 -6.60 -1.10
N GLU A 70 11.85 -7.11 0.08
CA GLU A 70 12.45 -8.44 0.24
C GLU A 70 11.38 -9.50 0.45
N ASN A 71 10.28 -9.12 1.10
CA ASN A 71 9.18 -10.02 1.37
C ASN A 71 7.91 -9.21 1.62
N TYR A 72 6.76 -9.85 1.46
CA TYR A 72 5.48 -9.24 1.82
C TYR A 72 4.47 -10.31 2.21
N SER A 73 3.49 -9.92 3.03
CA SER A 73 2.32 -10.73 3.33
C SER A 73 1.07 -9.97 2.94
N MET A 74 0.03 -10.69 2.54
CA MET A 74 -1.20 -10.09 2.04
C MET A 74 -2.39 -10.90 2.53
N LYS A 75 -3.43 -10.19 2.97
CA LYS A 75 -4.64 -10.80 3.49
C LYS A 75 -5.84 -9.97 3.05
N GLU A 76 -6.86 -10.63 2.55
CA GLU A 76 -8.13 -9.96 2.28
C GLU A 76 -8.87 -9.75 3.59
N ILE A 77 -9.39 -8.53 3.78
CA ILE A 77 -10.12 -8.14 4.99
C ILE A 77 -11.46 -7.52 4.58
N PRO A 78 -12.41 -7.36 5.52
CA PRO A 78 -13.70 -6.77 5.20
C PRO A 78 -13.59 -5.36 4.67
N LEU A 79 -14.51 -4.99 3.79
CA LEU A 79 -14.61 -3.63 3.26
C LEU A 79 -14.91 -2.65 4.39
N LYS A 80 -14.34 -1.46 4.28
CA LYS A 80 -14.60 -0.35 5.19
C LYS A 80 -15.54 0.63 4.50
N PRO A 81 -16.80 0.74 4.90
CA PRO A 81 -17.75 1.63 4.24
C PRO A 81 -17.41 3.09 4.50
N ASN A 82 -17.75 3.95 3.53
CA ASN A 82 -17.61 5.40 3.63
C ASN A 82 -16.18 5.91 3.68
N GLU A 83 -15.19 5.08 3.42
CA GLU A 83 -13.80 5.54 3.28
C GLU A 83 -13.67 6.28 1.94
N LYS A 84 -13.08 7.50 1.96
CA LYS A 84 -13.09 8.39 0.81
C LYS A 84 -11.72 8.76 0.27
N SER A 85 -10.66 8.43 0.99
CA SER A 85 -9.31 8.83 0.61
C SER A 85 -8.28 7.75 0.92
N PHE A 86 -7.12 7.91 0.33
CA PHE A 86 -5.93 7.15 0.71
C PHE A 86 -4.97 8.10 1.42
N ASP A 87 -4.51 7.74 2.61
CA ASP A 87 -3.76 8.64 3.45
C ASP A 87 -2.42 8.03 3.86
N ILE A 88 -1.41 8.90 3.98
CA ILE A 88 -0.17 8.55 4.65
C ILE A 88 -0.40 8.80 6.14
N THR A 89 -0.19 7.77 6.96
CA THR A 89 -0.39 7.89 8.41
C THR A 89 0.90 7.60 9.16
N TYR A 90 0.87 7.90 10.43
CA TYR A 90 2.03 7.80 11.33
C TYR A 90 1.66 6.98 12.58
#